data_366054a8ec067fcc315b98554e6542ef
#
_entry.id   366054a8ec067fcc315b98554e6542ef
#
_cell.length_a   1.000
_cell.length_b   1.000
_cell.length_c   1.000
_cell.angle_alpha   90.00
_cell.angle_beta   90.00
_cell.angle_gamma   90.00
#
_symmetry.space_group_name_H-M   'P 1'
#
loop_
_entity.id
_entity.type
_entity.pdbx_description
1 polymer ?
#
loop_
_entity_poly.entity_id
_entity_poly.type
_entity_poly.pdbx_seq_one_letter_code
_entity_poly.pdbx_strand_id
1 'polypeptide(L)'
;GSWKSKIQTKRRMAGAFGSMHYYHLRLDDLERFASAKVVSVKKVSDRETEIKLDREIPADIAVNQDCIENMTCTPEVEIRNSYFTRTSTRGTLVTTPRKVLIENNVYYKTGMSAILIAGDAISWFESGPVCDVLIKGNIFVDCTYNGGNRNAVIAINPSNSVVDANHPVHKNIRIENNLFNTFGNPVLY
;
A
#
# COMPACT_ATOMS: atom_id res chain seq x y z
N GLY A 1 -17.87 28.39 -6.64
CA GLY A 1 -16.65 28.79 -5.93
C GLY A 1 -15.54 27.82 -6.23
N SER A 2 -14.34 28.29 -6.56
CA SER A 2 -13.18 27.44 -6.79
C SER A 2 -12.46 27.22 -5.46
N TRP A 3 -12.40 25.97 -5.00
CA TRP A 3 -11.66 25.60 -3.80
C TRP A 3 -10.19 25.42 -4.16
N LYS A 4 -9.31 26.08 -3.43
CA LYS A 4 -7.87 25.99 -3.58
C LYS A 4 -7.30 25.39 -2.29
N SER A 5 -6.78 24.19 -2.35
CA SER A 5 -6.00 23.65 -1.24
C SER A 5 -4.50 23.70 -1.57
N LYS A 6 -3.71 24.22 -0.65
CA LYS A 6 -2.25 24.15 -0.71
C LYS A 6 -1.82 22.86 -0.02
N ILE A 7 -1.24 21.95 -0.79
CA ILE A 7 -0.68 20.72 -0.26
C ILE A 7 0.83 20.89 -0.15
N GLN A 8 1.37 20.76 1.05
CA GLN A 8 2.81 20.66 1.24
C GLN A 8 3.29 19.25 0.94
N THR A 9 4.09 19.08 -0.09
CA THR A 9 4.69 17.80 -0.43
C THR A 9 6.07 17.68 0.20
N LYS A 10 6.29 16.68 1.05
CA LYS A 10 7.61 16.39 1.63
C LYS A 10 8.61 15.79 0.63
N ARG A 11 8.17 15.31 -0.52
CA ARG A 11 9.00 14.78 -1.61
C ARG A 11 8.57 15.34 -2.96
N ARG A 12 9.51 15.40 -3.92
CA ARG A 12 9.20 15.65 -5.33
C ARG A 12 8.18 14.62 -5.81
N MET A 13 6.96 15.04 -6.02
CA MET A 13 6.01 14.24 -6.78
C MET A 13 6.39 14.39 -8.26
N ALA A 14 7.26 13.51 -8.73
CA ALA A 14 7.56 13.39 -10.16
C ALA A 14 6.51 12.47 -10.77
N GLY A 15 5.53 13.03 -11.47
CA GLY A 15 4.54 12.28 -12.21
C GLY A 15 3.58 13.21 -12.93
N ALA A 16 3.19 12.89 -14.15
CA ALA A 16 2.24 13.65 -14.93
C ALA A 16 0.86 13.59 -14.24
N PHE A 17 0.39 14.72 -13.77
CA PHE A 17 -0.92 14.90 -13.18
C PHE A 17 -1.96 15.10 -14.29
N GLY A 18 -2.35 14.03 -14.97
CA GLY A 18 -3.56 14.01 -15.80
C GLY A 18 -4.80 13.70 -14.94
N SER A 19 -6.01 13.72 -15.46
CA SER A 19 -7.30 13.57 -14.74
C SER A 19 -7.26 12.48 -13.64
N MET A 20 -6.80 12.87 -12.47
CA MET A 20 -6.52 11.95 -11.37
C MET A 20 -7.71 11.89 -10.41
N HIS A 21 -7.99 10.68 -9.93
CA HIS A 21 -8.89 10.46 -8.80
C HIS A 21 -8.07 10.38 -7.53
N TYR A 22 -8.46 11.14 -6.51
CA TYR A 22 -7.83 11.12 -5.20
C TYR A 22 -8.81 10.67 -4.14
N TYR A 23 -8.29 9.97 -3.13
CA TYR A 23 -8.96 9.77 -1.86
C TYR A 23 -8.27 10.57 -0.79
N HIS A 24 -9.04 11.14 0.11
CA HIS A 24 -8.54 11.61 1.38
C HIS A 24 -8.38 10.42 2.31
N LEU A 25 -7.20 10.30 2.89
CA LEU A 25 -6.80 9.21 3.74
C LEU A 25 -6.42 9.77 5.11
N ARG A 26 -7.09 9.31 6.15
CA ARG A 26 -6.72 9.61 7.53
C ARG A 26 -5.49 8.78 7.92
N LEU A 27 -4.45 9.40 8.48
CA LEU A 27 -3.18 8.71 8.73
C LEU A 27 -3.18 7.83 9.99
N ASP A 28 -4.07 8.06 10.92
CA ASP A 28 -4.14 7.29 12.16
C ASP A 28 -4.81 5.92 11.99
N ASP A 29 -5.88 5.82 11.21
CA ASP A 29 -6.63 4.59 10.94
C ASP A 29 -6.53 4.10 9.49
N LEU A 30 -5.92 4.90 8.60
CA LEU A 30 -5.81 4.68 7.15
C LEU A 30 -7.18 4.56 6.45
N GLU A 31 -8.23 5.19 6.97
CA GLU A 31 -9.53 5.20 6.35
C GLU A 31 -9.58 6.16 5.15
N ARG A 32 -10.16 5.69 4.04
CA ARG A 32 -10.48 6.53 2.89
C ARG A 32 -11.88 7.14 3.08
N PHE A 33 -11.95 8.38 3.49
CA PHE A 33 -13.22 9.02 3.84
C PHE A 33 -13.79 9.97 2.78
N ALA A 34 -12.98 10.39 1.79
CA ALA A 34 -13.46 11.23 0.69
C ALA A 34 -12.71 10.99 -0.61
N SER A 35 -13.34 11.31 -1.72
CA SER A 35 -12.74 11.19 -3.06
C SER A 35 -13.07 12.40 -3.92
N ALA A 36 -12.15 12.80 -4.79
CA ALA A 36 -12.34 13.88 -5.75
C ALA A 36 -11.51 13.65 -7.02
N LYS A 37 -11.90 14.33 -8.12
CA LYS A 37 -11.08 14.40 -9.33
C LYS A 37 -10.24 15.67 -9.30
N VAL A 38 -9.01 15.55 -9.76
CA VAL A 38 -8.16 16.71 -10.00
C VAL A 38 -8.59 17.38 -11.30
N VAL A 39 -8.92 18.65 -11.20
CA VAL A 39 -9.28 19.52 -12.33
C VAL A 39 -8.03 20.19 -12.89
N SER A 40 -7.16 20.67 -12.02
CA SER A 40 -5.89 21.28 -12.42
C SER A 40 -4.84 21.19 -11.32
N VAL A 41 -3.58 21.22 -11.74
CA VAL A 41 -2.41 21.23 -10.86
C VAL A 41 -1.51 22.39 -11.26
N LYS A 42 -1.08 23.18 -10.30
CA LYS A 42 -0.14 24.28 -10.50
C LYS A 42 1.01 24.17 -9.50
N LYS A 43 2.23 24.03 -9.98
CA LYS A 43 3.41 24.13 -9.14
C LYS A 43 3.59 25.57 -8.68
N VAL A 44 3.59 25.79 -7.36
CA VAL A 44 3.78 27.12 -6.75
C VAL A 44 5.24 27.30 -6.37
N SER A 45 5.86 26.26 -5.78
CA SER A 45 7.28 26.21 -5.44
C SER A 45 7.81 24.77 -5.49
N ASP A 46 9.05 24.53 -5.12
CA ASP A 46 9.58 23.14 -5.04
C ASP A 46 8.92 22.28 -3.95
N ARG A 47 8.23 22.90 -3.01
CA ARG A 47 7.56 22.23 -1.90
C ARG A 47 6.05 22.48 -1.84
N GLU A 48 5.53 23.28 -2.73
CA GLU A 48 4.10 23.63 -2.76
C GLU A 48 3.51 23.38 -4.13
N THR A 49 2.38 22.70 -4.14
CA THR A 49 1.57 22.44 -5.33
C THR A 49 0.12 22.79 -5.02
N GLU A 50 -0.45 23.65 -5.84
CA GLU A 50 -1.88 23.97 -5.79
C GLU A 50 -2.63 22.94 -6.62
N ILE A 51 -3.59 22.23 -6.01
CA ILE A 51 -4.45 21.26 -6.67
C ILE A 51 -5.89 21.77 -6.61
N LYS A 52 -6.53 21.89 -7.76
CA LYS A 52 -7.95 22.20 -7.85
C LYS A 52 -8.74 20.92 -8.03
N LEU A 53 -9.74 20.71 -7.18
CA LEU A 53 -10.62 19.56 -7.18
C LEU A 53 -11.99 19.88 -7.79
N ASP A 54 -12.71 18.86 -8.25
CA ASP A 54 -14.07 18.96 -8.83
C ASP A 54 -15.15 19.19 -7.76
N ARG A 55 -14.81 19.05 -6.49
CA ARG A 55 -15.71 19.21 -5.33
C ARG A 55 -14.98 19.78 -4.13
N GLU A 56 -15.73 20.15 -3.12
CA GLU A 56 -15.20 20.64 -1.85
C GLU A 56 -14.44 19.57 -1.10
N ILE A 57 -13.38 19.99 -0.42
CA ILE A 57 -12.67 19.17 0.55
C ILE A 57 -13.54 19.08 1.80
N PRO A 58 -13.73 17.89 2.39
CA PRO A 58 -14.44 17.75 3.65
C PRO A 58 -13.93 18.70 4.74
N ALA A 59 -14.85 19.26 5.51
CA ALA A 59 -14.50 20.28 6.51
C ALA A 59 -13.72 19.70 7.72
N ASP A 60 -13.75 18.39 7.89
CA ASP A 60 -13.07 17.63 8.96
C ASP A 60 -11.66 17.19 8.60
N ILE A 61 -11.12 17.62 7.45
CA ILE A 61 -9.72 17.36 7.11
C ILE A 61 -8.78 18.05 8.09
N ALA A 62 -7.90 17.25 8.68
CA ALA A 62 -6.87 17.70 9.59
C ALA A 62 -5.56 17.95 8.84
N VAL A 63 -5.14 19.22 8.80
CA VAL A 63 -3.86 19.62 8.18
C VAL A 63 -2.70 18.97 8.93
N ASN A 64 -1.74 18.39 8.19
CA ASN A 64 -0.58 17.61 8.67
C ASN A 64 -0.92 16.26 9.34
N GLN A 65 -2.18 15.85 9.36
CA GLN A 65 -2.63 14.55 9.87
C GLN A 65 -3.27 13.69 8.79
N ASP A 66 -3.79 14.31 7.73
CA ASP A 66 -4.39 13.61 6.61
C ASP A 66 -3.54 13.74 5.36
N CYS A 67 -3.68 12.79 4.44
CA CYS A 67 -2.98 12.83 3.16
C CYS A 67 -3.93 12.56 2.00
N ILE A 68 -3.43 12.79 0.81
CA ILE A 68 -4.13 12.50 -0.44
C ILE A 68 -3.44 11.31 -1.11
N GLU A 69 -4.22 10.29 -1.40
CA GLU A 69 -3.77 9.12 -2.14
C GLU A 69 -4.17 9.22 -3.62
N ASN A 70 -3.20 9.03 -4.52
CA ASN A 70 -3.46 8.98 -5.95
C ASN A 70 -3.95 7.61 -6.37
N MET A 71 -5.22 7.52 -6.79
CA MET A 71 -5.85 6.27 -7.20
C MET A 71 -5.78 5.99 -8.69
N THR A 72 -5.26 6.91 -9.50
CA THR A 72 -5.22 6.75 -10.97
C THR A 72 -4.19 5.73 -11.40
N CYS A 73 -3.05 5.68 -10.71
CA CYS A 73 -1.91 4.81 -11.04
C CYS A 73 -1.84 3.56 -10.16
N THR A 74 -2.94 3.13 -9.58
CA THR A 74 -3.02 1.89 -8.80
C THR A 74 -3.47 0.74 -9.70
N PRO A 75 -2.59 -0.21 -10.06
CA PRO A 75 -2.94 -1.31 -10.98
C PRO A 75 -3.66 -2.45 -10.26
N GLU A 76 -4.43 -3.22 -11.02
CA GLU A 76 -4.65 -4.62 -10.73
C GLU A 76 -3.38 -5.39 -11.10
N VAL A 77 -3.03 -6.41 -10.31
CA VAL A 77 -1.75 -7.12 -10.46
C VAL A 77 -1.96 -8.63 -10.46
N GLU A 78 -1.37 -9.29 -11.43
CA GLU A 78 -1.24 -10.74 -11.46
C GLU A 78 0.23 -11.13 -11.53
N ILE A 79 0.69 -11.92 -10.56
CA ILE A 79 2.03 -12.49 -10.50
C ILE A 79 1.89 -14.00 -10.52
N ARG A 80 2.29 -14.61 -11.62
CA ARG A 80 2.12 -16.06 -11.82
C ARG A 80 3.38 -16.72 -12.35
N ASN A 81 3.58 -17.99 -12.01
CA ASN A 81 4.60 -18.87 -12.56
C ASN A 81 6.03 -18.27 -12.55
N SER A 82 6.32 -17.51 -11.51
CA SER A 82 7.57 -16.75 -11.38
C SER A 82 8.47 -17.32 -10.28
N TYR A 83 9.77 -17.08 -10.41
CA TYR A 83 10.77 -17.50 -9.43
C TYR A 83 11.47 -16.30 -8.82
N PHE A 84 11.24 -16.05 -7.54
CA PHE A 84 11.86 -14.99 -6.75
C PHE A 84 12.95 -15.60 -5.89
N THR A 85 14.18 -15.13 -6.03
CA THR A 85 15.30 -15.70 -5.29
C THR A 85 16.28 -14.68 -4.79
N ARG A 86 16.82 -14.96 -3.59
CA ARG A 86 17.96 -14.23 -2.99
C ARG A 86 17.77 -12.72 -2.91
N THR A 87 16.55 -12.28 -2.66
CA THR A 87 16.30 -10.87 -2.38
C THR A 87 16.76 -10.55 -0.96
N SER A 88 17.51 -9.47 -0.78
CA SER A 88 17.96 -9.03 0.56
C SER A 88 16.83 -8.50 1.43
N THR A 89 15.73 -8.11 0.82
CA THR A 89 14.54 -7.58 1.48
C THR A 89 13.32 -8.47 1.18
N ARG A 90 12.19 -7.88 0.75
CA ARG A 90 10.96 -8.60 0.44
C ARG A 90 11.01 -9.20 -0.96
N GLY A 91 10.31 -10.32 -1.15
CA GLY A 91 10.07 -10.86 -2.49
C GLY A 91 9.05 -10.02 -3.26
N THR A 92 7.90 -9.79 -2.65
CA THR A 92 6.81 -8.96 -3.20
C THR A 92 6.28 -8.03 -2.12
N LEU A 93 6.07 -6.77 -2.47
CA LEU A 93 5.37 -5.78 -1.64
C LEU A 93 4.04 -5.43 -2.31
N VAL A 94 2.93 -5.62 -1.59
CA VAL A 94 1.58 -5.30 -2.06
C VAL A 94 1.09 -4.08 -1.32
N THR A 95 0.87 -2.99 -2.06
CA THR A 95 0.39 -1.71 -1.55
C THR A 95 -0.79 -1.16 -2.37
N THR A 96 -1.23 -1.86 -3.41
CA THR A 96 -2.34 -1.42 -4.26
C THR A 96 -3.69 -1.74 -3.62
N PRO A 97 -4.68 -0.85 -3.71
CA PRO A 97 -6.06 -1.10 -3.30
C PRO A 97 -6.87 -1.90 -4.33
N ARG A 98 -6.25 -2.29 -5.45
CA ARG A 98 -6.87 -3.06 -6.51
C ARG A 98 -6.65 -4.54 -6.29
N LYS A 99 -7.37 -5.35 -7.07
CA LYS A 99 -7.25 -6.79 -7.05
C LYS A 99 -5.81 -7.26 -7.31
N VAL A 100 -5.34 -8.20 -6.48
CA VAL A 100 -4.02 -8.81 -6.61
C VAL A 100 -4.15 -10.33 -6.60
N LEU A 101 -3.55 -10.98 -7.58
CA LEU A 101 -3.41 -12.42 -7.63
C LEU A 101 -1.93 -12.80 -7.64
N ILE A 102 -1.52 -13.62 -6.66
CA ILE A 102 -0.17 -14.19 -6.57
C ILE A 102 -0.31 -15.71 -6.59
N GLU A 103 -0.01 -16.33 -7.74
CA GLU A 103 -0.35 -17.71 -8.01
C GLU A 103 0.81 -18.52 -8.60
N ASN A 104 1.03 -19.74 -8.06
CA ASN A 104 1.99 -20.71 -8.59
C ASN A 104 3.42 -20.16 -8.73
N ASN A 105 3.87 -19.35 -7.80
CA ASN A 105 5.22 -18.82 -7.76
C ASN A 105 6.10 -19.60 -6.79
N VAL A 106 7.40 -19.51 -6.97
CA VAL A 106 8.41 -20.01 -6.02
C VAL A 106 9.15 -18.82 -5.43
N TYR A 107 9.16 -18.72 -4.12
CA TYR A 107 9.97 -17.78 -3.34
C TYR A 107 11.07 -18.54 -2.61
N TYR A 108 12.31 -18.25 -2.93
CA TYR A 108 13.47 -18.94 -2.36
C TYR A 108 14.45 -17.94 -1.77
N LYS A 109 14.71 -18.07 -0.46
CA LYS A 109 15.68 -17.25 0.28
C LYS A 109 15.46 -15.74 0.14
N THR A 110 14.30 -15.27 0.61
CA THR A 110 14.07 -13.83 0.81
C THR A 110 14.61 -13.41 2.17
N GLY A 111 15.29 -12.28 2.26
CA GLY A 111 15.86 -11.78 3.51
C GLY A 111 14.80 -11.38 4.52
N MET A 112 13.75 -10.71 4.08
CA MET A 112 12.55 -10.37 4.83
C MET A 112 11.36 -11.21 4.31
N SER A 113 10.14 -10.77 4.56
CA SER A 113 8.92 -11.47 4.11
C SER A 113 8.97 -11.79 2.61
N ALA A 114 8.58 -13.00 2.23
CA ALA A 114 8.40 -13.34 0.83
C ALA A 114 7.30 -12.47 0.19
N ILE A 115 6.18 -12.31 0.93
CA ILE A 115 5.11 -11.40 0.55
C ILE A 115 4.81 -10.50 1.76
N LEU A 116 4.87 -9.19 1.55
CA LEU A 116 4.44 -8.19 2.50
C LEU A 116 3.23 -7.45 1.95
N ILE A 117 2.12 -7.47 2.69
CA ILE A 117 0.94 -6.65 2.45
C ILE A 117 0.99 -5.50 3.46
N ALA A 118 1.19 -4.28 2.98
CA ALA A 118 1.39 -3.13 3.84
C ALA A 118 0.75 -1.87 3.25
N GLY A 119 0.41 -0.95 4.13
CA GLY A 119 0.10 0.43 3.79
C GLY A 119 0.97 1.33 4.66
N ASP A 120 1.81 2.14 4.05
CA ASP A 120 2.69 3.07 4.75
C ASP A 120 2.55 4.47 4.18
N ALA A 121 1.42 5.08 4.45
CA ALA A 121 1.16 6.48 4.09
C ALA A 121 1.92 7.47 4.98
N ILE A 122 2.50 7.02 6.10
CA ILE A 122 3.11 7.89 7.12
C ILE A 122 4.58 8.15 6.83
N SER A 123 5.37 7.12 6.50
CA SER A 123 6.83 7.25 6.38
C SER A 123 7.35 7.13 4.95
N TRP A 124 6.95 6.13 4.21
CA TRP A 124 7.39 5.92 2.82
C TRP A 124 6.45 6.54 1.79
N PHE A 125 5.26 6.99 2.20
CA PHE A 125 4.22 7.53 1.34
C PHE A 125 3.78 6.52 0.25
N GLU A 126 3.75 5.26 0.63
CA GLU A 126 3.15 4.19 -0.14
C GLU A 126 1.63 4.25 0.00
N SER A 127 0.90 3.35 -0.68
CA SER A 127 -0.55 3.36 -0.64
C SER A 127 -1.11 3.08 0.77
N GLY A 128 -2.37 3.39 0.97
CA GLY A 128 -3.15 3.08 2.17
C GLY A 128 -3.70 1.65 2.18
N PRO A 129 -5.01 1.48 2.43
CA PRO A 129 -5.62 0.15 2.57
C PRO A 129 -5.47 -0.72 1.33
N VAL A 130 -5.13 -1.98 1.56
CA VAL A 130 -5.08 -3.04 0.54
C VAL A 130 -6.32 -3.91 0.67
N CYS A 131 -6.93 -4.27 -0.46
CA CYS A 131 -8.06 -5.19 -0.47
C CYS A 131 -8.05 -6.11 -1.69
N ASP A 132 -8.77 -7.23 -1.57
CA ASP A 132 -8.96 -8.23 -2.64
C ASP A 132 -7.66 -8.88 -3.12
N VAL A 133 -6.95 -9.54 -2.21
CA VAL A 133 -5.70 -10.26 -2.46
C VAL A 133 -5.93 -11.77 -2.38
N LEU A 134 -5.52 -12.51 -3.41
CA LEU A 134 -5.49 -13.96 -3.42
C LEU A 134 -4.05 -14.46 -3.59
N ILE A 135 -3.55 -15.20 -2.60
CA ILE A 135 -2.24 -15.84 -2.59
C ILE A 135 -2.45 -17.35 -2.59
N LYS A 136 -2.23 -18.03 -3.73
CA LYS A 136 -2.52 -19.46 -3.82
C LYS A 136 -1.49 -20.26 -4.59
N GLY A 137 -1.30 -21.52 -4.20
CA GLY A 137 -0.46 -22.47 -4.93
C GLY A 137 1.03 -22.11 -4.98
N ASN A 138 1.50 -21.19 -4.13
CA ASN A 138 2.90 -20.80 -4.12
C ASN A 138 3.75 -21.73 -3.24
N ILE A 139 5.04 -21.77 -3.51
CA ILE A 139 6.03 -22.52 -2.73
C ILE A 139 7.00 -21.51 -2.13
N PHE A 140 7.16 -21.59 -0.80
CA PHE A 140 8.06 -20.73 -0.02
C PHE A 140 9.15 -21.57 0.63
N VAL A 141 10.41 -21.30 0.32
CA VAL A 141 11.57 -22.06 0.83
C VAL A 141 12.59 -21.12 1.46
N ASP A 142 12.96 -21.37 2.72
CA ASP A 142 13.96 -20.60 3.46
C ASP A 142 13.77 -19.07 3.41
N CYS A 143 12.53 -18.62 3.37
CA CYS A 143 12.22 -17.20 3.37
C CYS A 143 12.38 -16.59 4.77
N THR A 144 12.54 -15.25 4.85
CA THR A 144 12.76 -14.50 6.10
C THR A 144 14.07 -14.85 6.84
N TYR A 145 15.12 -15.17 6.10
CA TYR A 145 16.38 -15.61 6.71
C TYR A 145 17.10 -14.53 7.54
N ASN A 146 16.81 -13.25 7.35
CA ASN A 146 17.34 -12.18 8.21
C ASN A 146 16.65 -12.12 9.58
N GLY A 147 15.52 -12.80 9.76
CA GLY A 147 14.73 -12.73 10.98
C GLY A 147 14.16 -11.32 11.24
N GLY A 148 13.86 -11.05 12.50
CA GLY A 148 13.38 -9.74 12.96
C GLY A 148 11.90 -9.75 13.37
N ASN A 149 11.55 -8.82 14.26
CA ASN A 149 10.19 -8.64 14.72
C ASN A 149 9.26 -8.28 13.55
N ARG A 150 8.08 -8.86 13.53
CA ARG A 150 7.04 -8.68 12.50
C ARG A 150 7.41 -9.21 11.10
N ASN A 151 8.48 -10.02 10.98
CA ASN A 151 8.79 -10.72 9.75
C ASN A 151 8.18 -12.14 9.81
N ALA A 152 7.35 -12.43 8.83
CA ALA A 152 6.82 -13.75 8.54
C ALA A 152 6.98 -14.04 7.06
N VAL A 153 6.80 -15.27 6.62
CA VAL A 153 6.87 -15.60 5.19
C VAL A 153 5.84 -14.76 4.42
N ILE A 154 4.61 -14.70 4.92
CA ILE A 154 3.59 -13.75 4.48
C ILE A 154 3.26 -12.85 5.67
N ALA A 155 3.49 -11.55 5.54
CA ALA A 155 3.18 -10.58 6.57
C ALA A 155 2.11 -9.60 6.09
N ILE A 156 1.11 -9.36 6.96
CA ILE A 156 0.05 -8.37 6.78
C ILE A 156 0.25 -7.32 7.85
N ASN A 157 0.82 -6.18 7.47
CA ASN A 157 1.29 -5.19 8.45
C ASN A 157 0.90 -3.76 8.02
N PRO A 158 -0.33 -3.33 8.31
CA PRO A 158 -0.70 -1.94 8.14
C PRO A 158 0.03 -1.06 9.17
N SER A 159 0.38 0.18 8.78
CA SER A 159 1.11 1.12 9.64
C SER A 159 0.21 2.08 10.42
N ASN A 160 -1.08 1.76 10.56
CA ASN A 160 -2.03 2.57 11.34
C ASN A 160 -1.73 2.52 12.84
N SER A 161 -1.95 3.65 13.52
CA SER A 161 -1.81 3.76 14.97
C SER A 161 -3.09 3.43 15.73
N VAL A 162 -4.24 3.62 15.10
CA VAL A 162 -5.56 3.27 15.65
C VAL A 162 -5.99 1.92 15.10
N VAL A 163 -6.24 0.96 15.99
CA VAL A 163 -6.69 -0.39 15.63
C VAL A 163 -8.15 -0.55 16.00
N ASP A 164 -9.01 -0.77 15.00
CA ASP A 164 -10.42 -1.09 15.18
C ASP A 164 -10.74 -2.43 14.49
N ALA A 165 -11.15 -3.41 15.27
CA ALA A 165 -11.52 -4.74 14.76
C ALA A 165 -12.75 -4.71 13.82
N ASN A 166 -13.63 -3.71 13.95
CA ASN A 166 -14.80 -3.55 13.09
C ASN A 166 -14.46 -2.87 11.75
N HIS A 167 -13.35 -2.13 11.70
CA HIS A 167 -12.88 -1.41 10.53
C HIS A 167 -11.43 -1.80 10.19
N PRO A 168 -11.17 -3.05 9.78
CA PRO A 168 -9.83 -3.48 9.44
C PRO A 168 -9.28 -2.70 8.24
N VAL A 169 -8.02 -2.28 8.33
CA VAL A 169 -7.35 -1.53 7.24
C VAL A 169 -7.26 -2.39 5.99
N HIS A 170 -6.66 -3.57 6.10
CA HIS A 170 -6.57 -4.50 4.99
C HIS A 170 -7.75 -5.48 5.02
N LYS A 171 -8.35 -5.73 3.85
CA LYS A 171 -9.60 -6.51 3.74
C LYS A 171 -9.52 -7.56 2.65
N ASN A 172 -10.33 -8.60 2.77
CA ASN A 172 -10.55 -9.63 1.75
C ASN A 172 -9.23 -10.25 1.25
N ILE A 173 -8.37 -10.69 2.19
CA ILE A 173 -7.12 -11.37 1.89
C ILE A 173 -7.33 -12.87 2.09
N ARG A 174 -7.06 -13.65 1.04
CA ARG A 174 -7.16 -15.11 1.06
C ARG A 174 -5.80 -15.74 0.76
N ILE A 175 -5.43 -16.73 1.59
CA ILE A 175 -4.17 -17.48 1.47
C ILE A 175 -4.53 -18.96 1.41
N GLU A 176 -4.35 -19.58 0.25
CA GLU A 176 -4.90 -20.90 -0.05
C GLU A 176 -3.86 -21.82 -0.70
N ASN A 177 -3.80 -23.08 -0.26
CA ASN A 177 -3.03 -24.14 -0.94
C ASN A 177 -1.55 -23.79 -1.20
N ASN A 178 -0.90 -23.08 -0.30
CA ASN A 178 0.52 -22.77 -0.41
C ASN A 178 1.36 -23.80 0.37
N LEU A 179 2.58 -24.05 -0.11
CA LEU A 179 3.56 -24.92 0.55
C LEU A 179 4.63 -24.06 1.21
N PHE A 180 4.88 -24.30 2.50
CA PHE A 180 5.91 -23.59 3.28
C PHE A 180 6.96 -24.60 3.75
N ASN A 181 8.20 -24.35 3.38
CA ASN A 181 9.38 -25.09 3.87
C ASN A 181 10.36 -24.06 4.47
N THR A 182 10.18 -23.75 5.75
CA THR A 182 10.95 -22.73 6.47
C THR A 182 11.38 -23.24 7.84
N PHE A 183 12.49 -22.71 8.35
CA PHE A 183 13.01 -23.06 9.66
C PHE A 183 12.92 -21.87 10.63
N GLY A 184 12.24 -22.07 11.75
CA GLY A 184 12.26 -21.14 12.89
C GLY A 184 11.57 -19.78 12.70
N ASN A 185 11.00 -19.52 11.54
CA ASN A 185 10.33 -18.25 11.24
C ASN A 185 8.81 -18.45 11.18
N PRO A 186 8.02 -17.46 11.62
CA PRO A 186 6.57 -17.50 11.45
C PRO A 186 6.18 -17.59 9.98
N VAL A 187 5.17 -18.40 9.69
CA VAL A 187 4.63 -18.52 8.33
C VAL A 187 3.73 -17.34 8.02
N LEU A 188 2.92 -16.92 8.98
CA LEU A 188 1.94 -15.83 8.84
C LEU A 188 2.03 -14.89 10.04
N TYR A 189 1.96 -13.58 9.76
CA TYR A 189 1.87 -12.51 10.76
C TYR A 189 0.77 -11.54 10.36
#